data_25afaf63b88602293c3b9ac8be07d932
#
_entry.id   25afaf63b88602293c3b9ac8be07d932
#
_cell.length_a   1.000
_cell.length_b   1.000
_cell.length_c   1.000
_cell.angle_alpha   90.00
_cell.angle_beta   90.00
_cell.angle_gamma   90.00
#
_symmetry.space_group_name_H-M   'P 1'
#
loop_
_entity.id
_entity.type
_entity.pdbx_description
1 polymer ?
#
loop_
_entity_poly.entity_id
_entity_poly.type
_entity_poly.pdbx_seq_one_letter_code
_entity_poly.pdbx_strand_id
1 'polypeptide(L)'
;MLIICSRCNDGTGGEGFYRALKDCESPEKLQEETLKIPMEQTNPDQWEYQILVRMMCKHHIIFVSDPSARQFVEDMKLEYAPDLETALDRAYALKGKDAHTVVIPNGISVIVEE
;
A
#
# COMPACT_ATOMS: atom_id res chain seq x y z
N MET A 1 0.17 0.76 -11.65
CA MET A 1 1.22 0.32 -10.70
C MET A 1 1.70 1.51 -9.93
N LEU A 2 1.97 1.33 -8.65
CA LEU A 2 2.48 2.37 -7.75
C LEU A 2 3.77 1.88 -7.09
N ILE A 3 4.76 2.77 -6.97
CA ILE A 3 5.94 2.57 -6.15
C ILE A 3 5.90 3.64 -5.05
N ILE A 4 5.87 3.21 -3.80
CA ILE A 4 5.82 4.09 -2.63
C ILE A 4 7.14 3.99 -1.89
N CYS A 5 7.83 5.11 -1.70
CA CYS A 5 9.08 5.18 -0.94
C CYS A 5 8.82 5.86 0.41
N SER A 6 9.01 5.12 1.49
CA SER A 6 8.87 5.64 2.85
C SER A 6 9.78 4.88 3.81
N ARG A 7 10.38 5.58 4.76
CA ARG A 7 11.22 4.95 5.79
C ARG A 7 10.44 4.27 6.90
N CYS A 8 9.18 4.66 7.11
CA CYS A 8 8.34 4.13 8.18
C CYS A 8 8.98 4.20 9.57
N ASN A 9 9.59 5.35 9.89
CA ASN A 9 10.30 5.55 11.16
C ASN A 9 9.42 5.34 12.40
N ASP A 10 8.12 5.61 12.26
CA ASP A 10 7.12 5.48 13.32
C ASP A 10 6.38 4.12 13.28
N GLY A 11 6.93 3.15 12.54
CA GLY A 11 6.34 1.82 12.41
C GLY A 11 5.17 1.77 11.44
N THR A 12 4.12 1.04 11.83
CA THR A 12 2.96 0.72 10.96
C THR A 12 1.84 1.75 10.99
N GLY A 13 1.96 2.80 11.80
CA GLY A 13 0.85 3.71 12.09
C GLY A 13 -0.10 3.13 13.15
N GLY A 14 -1.40 3.13 12.89
CA GLY A 14 -2.40 2.58 13.81
C GLY A 14 -2.35 1.05 13.89
N GLU A 15 -2.49 0.50 15.10
CA GLU A 15 -2.51 -0.96 15.32
C GLU A 15 -3.71 -1.62 14.62
N GLY A 16 -4.85 -0.97 14.61
CA GLY A 16 -6.06 -1.43 13.92
C GLY A 16 -5.87 -1.52 12.41
N PHE A 17 -5.19 -0.55 11.83
CA PHE A 17 -4.80 -0.54 10.42
C PHE A 17 -3.90 -1.74 10.06
N TYR A 18 -2.83 -1.94 10.82
CA TYR A 18 -1.90 -3.04 10.57
C TYR A 18 -2.56 -4.41 10.74
N ARG A 19 -3.31 -4.62 11.83
CA ARG A 19 -3.99 -5.90 12.08
C ARG A 19 -5.01 -6.25 11.02
N ALA A 20 -5.80 -5.28 10.57
CA ALA A 20 -6.79 -5.52 9.52
C ALA A 20 -6.16 -6.10 8.24
N LEU A 21 -5.01 -5.57 7.83
CA LEU A 21 -4.27 -6.02 6.65
C LEU A 21 -3.51 -7.33 6.89
N LYS A 22 -2.89 -7.48 8.07
CA LYS A 22 -2.15 -8.69 8.43
C LYS A 22 -3.05 -9.91 8.52
N ASP A 23 -4.17 -9.78 9.22
CA ASP A 23 -5.05 -10.90 9.57
C ASP A 23 -6.02 -11.25 8.43
N CYS A 24 -6.17 -10.40 7.42
CA CYS A 24 -7.04 -10.71 6.29
C CYS A 24 -6.49 -11.84 5.43
N GLU A 25 -7.38 -12.59 4.82
CA GLU A 25 -7.05 -13.64 3.85
C GLU A 25 -6.47 -13.03 2.58
N SER A 26 -7.11 -11.97 2.08
CA SER A 26 -6.67 -11.19 0.91
C SER A 26 -7.24 -9.76 0.97
N PRO A 27 -6.64 -8.80 0.24
CA PRO A 27 -7.20 -7.47 0.11
C PRO A 27 -8.64 -7.45 -0.42
N GLU A 28 -8.95 -8.29 -1.40
CA GLU A 28 -10.29 -8.39 -1.99
C GLU A 28 -11.31 -8.84 -0.95
N LYS A 29 -10.97 -9.84 -0.14
CA LYS A 29 -11.83 -10.33 0.93
C LYS A 29 -12.05 -9.27 2.01
N LEU A 30 -10.99 -8.59 2.41
CA LEU A 30 -11.08 -7.50 3.38
C LEU A 30 -11.97 -6.36 2.86
N GLN A 31 -11.86 -6.01 1.58
CA GLN A 31 -12.73 -5.01 0.97
C GLN A 31 -14.21 -5.44 1.02
N GLU A 32 -14.50 -6.68 0.65
CA GLU A 32 -15.86 -7.22 0.68
C GLU A 32 -16.45 -7.22 2.10
N GLU A 33 -15.68 -7.66 3.08
CA GLU A 33 -16.10 -7.69 4.49
C GLU A 33 -16.30 -6.28 5.05
N THR A 34 -15.39 -5.36 4.73
CA THR A 34 -15.47 -3.96 5.19
C THR A 34 -16.71 -3.24 4.67
N LEU A 35 -17.11 -3.49 3.42
CA LEU A 35 -18.31 -2.90 2.82
C LEU A 35 -19.61 -3.39 3.47
N LYS A 36 -19.57 -4.51 4.19
CA LYS A 36 -20.73 -5.04 4.92
C LYS A 36 -20.87 -4.49 6.34
N ILE A 37 -19.85 -3.77 6.85
CA ILE A 37 -19.88 -3.20 8.20
C ILE A 37 -20.87 -2.04 8.23
N PRO A 38 -21.90 -2.08 9.13
CA PRO A 38 -22.81 -0.95 9.30
C PRO A 38 -22.07 0.30 9.80
N MET A 39 -22.56 1.47 9.44
CA MET A 39 -21.92 2.74 9.80
C MET A 39 -21.70 2.89 11.30
N GLU A 40 -22.63 2.41 12.12
CA GLU A 40 -22.59 2.48 13.58
C GLU A 40 -21.50 1.58 14.21
N GLN A 41 -20.96 0.65 13.40
CA GLN A 41 -19.95 -0.31 13.85
C GLN A 41 -18.56 -0.03 13.21
N THR A 42 -18.42 1.12 12.56
CA THR A 42 -17.16 1.53 11.92
C THR A 42 -16.07 1.75 12.98
N ASN A 43 -14.93 1.06 12.82
CA ASN A 43 -13.76 1.26 13.65
C ASN A 43 -13.02 2.57 13.29
N PRO A 44 -12.33 3.23 14.23
CA PRO A 44 -11.59 4.46 13.97
C PRO A 44 -10.60 4.36 12.82
N ASP A 45 -9.86 3.26 12.70
CA ASP A 45 -8.82 3.05 11.68
C ASP A 45 -9.37 2.49 10.36
N GLN A 46 -10.68 2.23 10.27
CA GLN A 46 -11.30 1.58 9.11
C GLN A 46 -11.10 2.37 7.82
N TRP A 47 -11.21 3.68 7.87
CA TRP A 47 -11.08 4.53 6.70
C TRP A 47 -9.68 4.44 6.06
N GLU A 48 -8.63 4.27 6.88
CA GLU A 48 -7.24 4.17 6.42
C GLU A 48 -7.03 2.87 5.63
N TYR A 49 -7.31 1.72 6.23
CA TYR A 49 -7.13 0.45 5.53
C TYR A 49 -8.12 0.27 4.38
N GLN A 50 -9.31 0.84 4.47
CA GLN A 50 -10.30 0.78 3.39
C GLN A 50 -9.81 1.50 2.12
N ILE A 51 -9.13 2.65 2.27
CA ILE A 51 -8.53 3.36 1.14
C ILE A 51 -7.40 2.51 0.54
N LEU A 52 -6.47 2.03 1.37
CA LEU A 52 -5.34 1.23 0.90
C LEU A 52 -5.79 -0.05 0.19
N VAL A 53 -6.70 -0.79 0.80
CA VAL A 53 -7.24 -2.04 0.23
C VAL A 53 -7.90 -1.80 -1.13
N ARG A 54 -8.69 -0.73 -1.27
CA ARG A 54 -9.28 -0.35 -2.56
C ARG A 54 -8.22 -0.10 -3.63
N MET A 55 -7.08 0.48 -3.25
CA MET A 55 -5.95 0.69 -4.17
C MET A 55 -5.24 -0.64 -4.49
N MET A 56 -5.04 -1.51 -3.49
CA MET A 56 -4.43 -2.83 -3.69
C MET A 56 -5.24 -3.74 -4.62
N CYS A 57 -6.57 -3.68 -4.56
CA CYS A 57 -7.45 -4.42 -5.45
C CYS A 57 -7.37 -3.97 -6.92
N LYS A 58 -6.93 -2.73 -7.17
CA LYS A 58 -6.87 -2.13 -8.51
C LYS A 58 -5.45 -2.03 -9.07
N HIS A 59 -4.47 -1.92 -8.20
CA HIS A 59 -3.10 -1.61 -8.57
C HIS A 59 -2.11 -2.52 -7.86
N HIS A 60 -1.07 -2.92 -8.58
CA HIS A 60 0.10 -3.53 -7.96
C HIS A 60 0.90 -2.43 -7.25
N ILE A 61 1.23 -2.65 -5.98
CA ILE A 61 1.94 -1.69 -5.13
C ILE A 61 3.26 -2.31 -4.67
N ILE A 62 4.37 -1.64 -5.00
CA ILE A 62 5.70 -1.97 -4.47
C ILE A 62 6.07 -0.92 -3.43
N PHE A 63 6.41 -1.37 -2.24
CA PHE A 63 6.78 -0.50 -1.13
C PHE A 63 8.29 -0.57 -0.87
N VAL A 64 8.96 0.57 -1.07
CA VAL A 64 10.40 0.72 -0.86
C VAL A 64 10.63 1.27 0.54
N SER A 65 11.37 0.52 1.36
CA SER A 65 11.66 0.92 2.74
C SER A 65 12.96 0.28 3.25
N ASP A 66 13.37 0.68 4.45
CA ASP A 66 14.50 0.06 5.14
C ASP A 66 14.24 -1.44 5.40
N PRO A 67 15.30 -2.27 5.48
CA PRO A 67 15.15 -3.71 5.75
C PRO A 67 14.39 -4.03 7.05
N SER A 68 14.44 -3.15 8.04
CA SER A 68 13.69 -3.29 9.29
C SER A 68 12.17 -3.25 9.11
N ALA A 69 11.71 -2.59 8.05
CA ALA A 69 10.29 -2.48 7.71
C ALA A 69 9.75 -3.68 6.92
N ARG A 70 10.63 -4.54 6.40
CA ARG A 70 10.26 -5.62 5.48
C ARG A 70 9.13 -6.49 6.02
N GLN A 71 9.26 -6.96 7.26
CA GLN A 71 8.30 -7.90 7.84
C GLN A 71 6.88 -7.32 7.87
N PHE A 72 6.71 -6.09 8.34
CA PHE A 72 5.37 -5.52 8.40
C PHE A 72 4.82 -5.09 7.03
N VAL A 73 5.68 -4.73 6.07
CA VAL A 73 5.24 -4.48 4.68
C VAL A 73 4.67 -5.76 4.07
N GLU A 74 5.39 -6.88 4.21
CA GLU A 74 4.94 -8.18 3.72
C GLU A 74 3.71 -8.71 4.48
N ASP A 75 3.65 -8.50 5.80
CA ASP A 75 2.46 -8.82 6.62
C ASP A 75 1.20 -8.09 6.12
N MET A 76 1.34 -6.84 5.71
CA MET A 76 0.24 -6.05 5.11
C MET A 76 -0.06 -6.42 3.66
N LYS A 77 0.48 -7.52 3.13
CA LYS A 77 0.26 -8.00 1.76
C LYS A 77 0.76 -7.05 0.67
N LEU A 78 1.72 -6.16 1.01
CA LEU A 78 2.40 -5.31 0.05
C LEU A 78 3.70 -5.97 -0.43
N GLU A 79 4.12 -5.65 -1.64
CA GLU A 79 5.41 -6.11 -2.15
C GLU A 79 6.53 -5.22 -1.62
N TYR A 80 7.49 -5.80 -0.91
CA TYR A 80 8.65 -5.09 -0.39
C TYR A 80 9.78 -5.02 -1.43
N ALA A 81 10.43 -3.86 -1.52
CA ALA A 81 11.71 -3.69 -2.22
C ALA A 81 12.71 -2.95 -1.33
N PRO A 82 14.00 -3.36 -1.34
CA PRO A 82 15.04 -2.77 -0.48
C PRO A 82 15.46 -1.37 -0.94
N ASP A 83 15.28 -1.05 -2.21
CA ASP A 83 15.67 0.20 -2.86
C ASP A 83 14.81 0.50 -4.07
N LEU A 84 14.89 1.75 -4.53
CA LEU A 84 14.12 2.24 -5.67
C LEU A 84 14.53 1.57 -6.98
N GLU A 85 15.81 1.25 -7.16
CA GLU A 85 16.31 0.61 -8.37
C GLU A 85 15.67 -0.76 -8.55
N THR A 86 15.70 -1.59 -7.51
CA THR A 86 15.00 -2.89 -7.50
C THR A 86 13.51 -2.77 -7.78
N ALA A 87 12.84 -1.78 -7.19
CA ALA A 87 11.42 -1.54 -7.42
C ALA A 87 11.13 -1.15 -8.87
N LEU A 88 11.95 -0.27 -9.46
CA LEU A 88 11.82 0.14 -10.86
C LEU A 88 12.07 -1.03 -11.83
N ASP A 89 13.09 -1.84 -11.59
CA ASP A 89 13.38 -3.01 -12.41
C ASP A 89 12.20 -3.98 -12.44
N ARG A 90 11.59 -4.24 -11.29
CA ARG A 90 10.38 -5.06 -11.18
C ARG A 90 9.19 -4.42 -11.90
N ALA A 91 9.01 -3.11 -11.75
CA ALA A 91 7.93 -2.38 -12.40
C ALA A 91 8.06 -2.44 -13.93
N TYR A 92 9.24 -2.20 -14.47
CA TYR A 92 9.49 -2.29 -15.91
C TYR A 92 9.40 -3.73 -16.45
N ALA A 93 9.77 -4.73 -15.65
CA ALA A 93 9.57 -6.13 -16.01
C ALA A 93 8.08 -6.47 -16.17
N LEU A 94 7.21 -5.90 -15.32
CA LEU A 94 5.77 -6.14 -15.35
C LEU A 94 5.01 -5.28 -16.36
N LYS A 95 5.42 -4.02 -16.56
CA LYS A 95 4.71 -3.04 -17.40
C LYS A 95 5.32 -2.83 -18.77
N GLY A 96 6.55 -3.32 -19.00
CA GLY A 96 7.31 -3.09 -20.21
C GLY A 96 8.30 -1.91 -20.07
N LYS A 97 9.37 -1.97 -20.85
CA LYS A 97 10.47 -0.99 -20.81
C LYS A 97 10.04 0.41 -21.27
N ASP A 98 9.00 0.49 -22.10
CA ASP A 98 8.46 1.73 -22.65
C ASP A 98 7.33 2.33 -21.80
N ALA A 99 7.12 1.81 -20.59
CA ALA A 99 6.07 2.31 -19.70
C ALA A 99 6.33 3.77 -19.30
N HIS A 100 5.31 4.61 -19.43
CA HIS A 100 5.39 6.00 -19.00
C HIS A 100 5.43 6.06 -17.47
N THR A 101 6.43 6.76 -16.93
CA THR A 101 6.66 6.89 -15.48
C THR A 101 6.48 8.34 -15.06
N VAL A 102 5.64 8.56 -14.04
CA VAL A 102 5.47 9.86 -13.39
C VAL A 102 6.10 9.81 -12.00
N VAL A 103 6.93 10.78 -11.68
CA VAL A 103 7.58 10.91 -10.37
C VAL A 103 6.92 12.03 -9.58
N ILE A 104 6.49 11.72 -8.35
CA ILE A 104 5.87 12.67 -7.42
C ILE A 104 6.78 12.81 -6.20
N PRO A 105 7.66 13.83 -6.13
CA PRO A 105 8.70 13.93 -5.11
C PRO A 105 8.16 14.14 -3.69
N ASN A 106 6.97 14.70 -3.54
CA ASN A 106 6.34 14.97 -2.24
C ASN A 106 4.85 14.64 -2.29
N GLY A 107 4.57 13.34 -2.37
CA GLY A 107 3.22 12.82 -2.57
C GLY A 107 2.19 13.21 -1.50
N ILE A 108 2.63 13.65 -0.31
CA ILE A 108 1.74 14.11 0.77
C ILE A 108 1.17 15.50 0.47
N SER A 109 1.90 16.32 -0.28
CA SER A 109 1.58 17.74 -0.49
C SER A 109 1.13 18.06 -1.92
N VAL A 110 0.83 17.04 -2.73
CA VAL A 110 0.48 17.20 -4.15
C VAL A 110 -0.98 16.84 -4.38
N ILE A 111 -1.68 17.69 -5.13
CA ILE A 111 -2.99 17.39 -5.71
C ILE A 111 -2.75 17.07 -7.18
N VAL A 112 -3.18 15.90 -7.63
CA VAL A 112 -3.11 15.51 -9.04
C VAL A 112 -4.39 15.97 -9.73
N GLU A 113 -4.26 16.84 -10.72
CA GLU A 113 -5.36 17.27 -11.59
C GLU A 113 -5.28 16.52 -12.93
N GLU A 114 -6.44 16.18 -13.51
CA GLU A 114 -6.54 15.55 -14.84
C GLU A 114 -6.35 16.58 -15.96
#